data_3212cde8a2f8a75d589da8af30777d78
#
_entry.id   3212cde8a2f8a75d589da8af30777d78
#
_cell.length_a   1.000
_cell.length_b   1.000
_cell.length_c   1.000
_cell.angle_alpha   90.00
_cell.angle_beta   90.00
_cell.angle_gamma   90.00
#
_symmetry.space_group_name_H-M   'P 1'
#
loop_
_entity.id
_entity.type
_entity.pdbx_description
1 polymer ?
#
loop_
_entity_poly.entity_id
_entity_poly.type
_entity_poly.pdbx_seq_one_letter_code
_entity_poly.pdbx_strand_id
1 'polypeptide(L)'
;MIDAIKKNIYWILLGFVAFLGFVLRLKGLISNPSMWHDECALAWNILEKSYGELFGKLRFLQVAPPMFLVFSKLLVSIFHVKSNIFACDFVLRLMPFVFGTLSISAFYFVCQSLFKSKWTTLIAVLLFCLNPTLINYSFEFKPYILDVFCSLIALWIFLNIDFEKITTKTILMFGCVIAIFPWFSFMSTMVIFGGFMTLSFKRENPKKFFLLFLPVILSAFTYLKTFVLNSYGQNSSGMIGFWQNEFVNRDLSNLTQLNMNNLHYFFAYLPMFSCTFLTILMFVGLILMFKDTNWRFILITTLTESALIIASILHVYPYSKRLIIFLIPFILIFAVKIFDIKNKVLAGILISVIALPHLFFAVNFAKIQNLNKGDFARESMIKMAESIKPSEIIVINNSATPEYCYYDLFLNLKNDKIFLKSKEKTPLTLKNELNSRVVNGRTYWFYMPYDYSPEKIEINEIKKWIQNNATIEFSLQSTQSTLIKASLN
;
A
#
# COMPACT_ATOMS: atom_id res chain seq x y z
N MET A 1 -19.59 27.32 -32.38
CA MET A 1 -18.12 27.22 -32.45
C MET A 1 -17.50 27.30 -31.07
N ILE A 2 -17.74 28.33 -30.27
CA ILE A 2 -17.17 28.50 -28.91
C ILE A 2 -17.55 27.36 -27.96
N ASP A 3 -18.78 26.86 -27.98
CA ASP A 3 -19.20 25.75 -27.11
C ASP A 3 -18.62 24.40 -27.53
N ALA A 4 -18.40 24.18 -28.82
CA ALA A 4 -17.69 23.00 -29.33
C ALA A 4 -16.22 23.03 -28.93
N ILE A 5 -15.56 24.18 -28.96
CA ILE A 5 -14.18 24.38 -28.50
C ILE A 5 -14.10 24.13 -26.98
N LYS A 6 -15.04 24.70 -26.19
CA LYS A 6 -15.07 24.48 -24.73
C LYS A 6 -15.35 23.03 -24.35
N LYS A 7 -16.18 22.31 -25.12
CA LYS A 7 -16.43 20.89 -24.92
C LYS A 7 -15.20 20.04 -25.22
N ASN A 8 -14.50 20.35 -26.30
CA ASN A 8 -13.29 19.63 -26.71
C ASN A 8 -12.13 19.89 -25.75
N ILE A 9 -11.95 21.12 -25.25
CA ILE A 9 -10.88 21.47 -24.31
C ILE A 9 -10.97 20.68 -23.00
N TYR A 10 -12.19 20.45 -22.51
CA TYR A 10 -12.39 19.61 -21.32
C TYR A 10 -11.83 18.19 -21.50
N TRP A 11 -12.17 17.53 -22.62
CA TRP A 11 -11.73 16.18 -22.88
C TRP A 11 -10.22 16.08 -23.16
N ILE A 12 -9.67 17.10 -23.81
CA ILE A 12 -8.22 17.23 -24.01
C ILE A 12 -7.50 17.35 -22.68
N LEU A 13 -7.97 18.22 -21.79
CA LEU A 13 -7.38 18.41 -20.47
C LEU A 13 -7.54 17.16 -19.59
N LEU A 14 -8.68 16.50 -19.61
CA LEU A 14 -8.90 15.26 -18.88
C LEU A 14 -7.97 14.15 -19.38
N GLY A 15 -7.86 14.00 -20.70
CA GLY A 15 -6.93 13.06 -21.32
C GLY A 15 -5.47 13.36 -20.95
N PHE A 16 -5.07 14.63 -20.96
CA PHE A 16 -3.73 15.06 -20.54
C PHE A 16 -3.46 14.74 -19.06
N VAL A 17 -4.41 15.03 -18.17
CA VAL A 17 -4.29 14.72 -16.73
C VAL A 17 -4.18 13.22 -16.48
N ALA A 18 -5.02 12.42 -17.15
CA ALA A 18 -4.97 10.97 -17.04
C ALA A 18 -3.65 10.40 -17.58
N PHE A 19 -3.19 10.92 -18.71
CA PHE A 19 -1.89 10.57 -19.29
C PHE A 19 -0.72 10.95 -18.37
N LEU A 20 -0.74 12.14 -17.78
CA LEU A 20 0.26 12.56 -16.78
C LEU A 20 0.27 11.59 -15.59
N GLY A 21 -0.90 11.23 -15.05
CA GLY A 21 -1.03 10.26 -13.97
C GLY A 21 -0.47 8.87 -14.33
N PHE A 22 -0.69 8.43 -15.57
CA PHE A 22 -0.11 7.20 -16.11
C PHE A 22 1.42 7.29 -16.20
N VAL A 23 1.95 8.36 -16.80
CA VAL A 23 3.40 8.56 -16.98
C VAL A 23 4.15 8.60 -15.66
N LEU A 24 3.60 9.24 -14.62
CA LEU A 24 4.21 9.29 -13.29
C LEU A 24 4.32 7.88 -12.66
N ARG A 25 3.28 7.04 -12.81
CA ARG A 25 3.29 5.65 -12.34
C ARG A 25 4.24 4.78 -13.16
N LEU A 26 4.23 4.95 -14.47
CA LEU A 26 5.12 4.25 -15.40
C LEU A 26 6.59 4.56 -15.11
N LYS A 27 6.92 5.84 -14.85
CA LYS A 27 8.27 6.25 -14.46
C LYS A 27 8.72 5.52 -13.19
N GLY A 28 7.85 5.39 -12.19
CA GLY A 28 8.12 4.63 -10.98
C GLY A 28 8.38 3.15 -11.25
N LEU A 29 7.56 2.51 -12.07
CA LEU A 29 7.73 1.11 -12.46
C LEU A 29 9.04 0.87 -13.23
N ILE A 30 9.35 1.72 -14.22
CA ILE A 30 10.57 1.60 -15.06
C ILE A 30 11.84 1.84 -14.24
N SER A 31 11.80 2.71 -13.23
CA SER A 31 12.95 2.93 -12.34
C SER A 31 13.35 1.67 -11.59
N ASN A 32 12.42 0.73 -11.44
CA ASN A 32 12.62 -0.60 -10.85
C ASN A 32 13.57 -0.59 -9.64
N PRO A 33 13.27 0.19 -8.58
CA PRO A 33 14.13 0.25 -7.40
C PRO A 33 14.27 -1.12 -6.75
N SER A 34 15.32 -1.32 -5.97
CA SER A 34 15.45 -2.52 -5.13
C SER A 34 14.19 -2.73 -4.28
N MET A 35 13.77 -3.96 -4.07
CA MET A 35 12.66 -4.27 -3.17
C MET A 35 13.08 -4.03 -1.72
N TRP A 36 12.22 -3.36 -0.95
CA TRP A 36 12.44 -3.18 0.48
C TRP A 36 11.88 -4.35 1.29
N HIS A 37 12.15 -4.35 2.60
CA HIS A 37 11.86 -5.43 3.53
C HIS A 37 10.51 -6.14 3.30
N ASP A 38 9.42 -5.36 3.32
CA ASP A 38 8.07 -5.92 3.20
C ASP A 38 7.76 -6.45 1.79
N GLU A 39 8.36 -5.88 0.73
CA GLU A 39 8.23 -6.40 -0.63
C GLU A 39 8.98 -7.74 -0.74
N CYS A 40 10.23 -7.80 -0.27
CA CYS A 40 11.04 -9.02 -0.25
C CYS A 40 10.37 -10.14 0.55
N ALA A 41 9.82 -9.80 1.73
CA ALA A 41 9.10 -10.73 2.59
C ALA A 41 7.89 -11.36 1.88
N LEU A 42 7.15 -10.57 1.09
CA LEU A 42 6.01 -11.06 0.33
C LEU A 42 6.45 -11.82 -0.92
N ALA A 43 7.42 -11.28 -1.68
CA ALA A 43 7.96 -11.85 -2.91
C ALA A 43 8.57 -13.25 -2.70
N TRP A 44 9.26 -13.46 -1.58
CA TRP A 44 9.78 -14.77 -1.19
C TRP A 44 8.65 -15.82 -1.16
N ASN A 45 7.50 -15.50 -0.57
CA ASN A 45 6.37 -16.42 -0.51
C ASN A 45 5.81 -16.73 -1.92
N ILE A 46 5.82 -15.75 -2.83
CA ILE A 46 5.39 -15.96 -4.23
C ILE A 46 6.30 -16.96 -4.95
N LEU A 47 7.60 -16.88 -4.74
CA LEU A 47 8.57 -17.72 -5.44
C LEU A 47 8.59 -19.15 -4.88
N GLU A 48 8.57 -19.29 -3.55
CA GLU A 48 8.83 -20.55 -2.86
C GLU A 48 7.57 -21.40 -2.61
N LYS A 49 6.42 -20.77 -2.30
CA LYS A 49 5.21 -21.51 -1.99
C LYS A 49 4.45 -21.97 -3.24
N SER A 50 3.82 -23.11 -3.17
CA SER A 50 2.85 -23.57 -4.18
C SER A 50 1.59 -22.70 -4.19
N TYR A 51 0.78 -22.78 -5.24
CA TYR A 51 -0.49 -22.04 -5.34
C TYR A 51 -1.43 -22.32 -4.16
N GLY A 52 -1.50 -23.56 -3.70
CA GLY A 52 -2.34 -23.95 -2.56
C GLY A 52 -1.84 -23.36 -1.24
N GLU A 53 -0.53 -23.36 -1.01
CA GLU A 53 0.09 -22.82 0.21
C GLU A 53 -0.06 -21.29 0.33
N LEU A 54 -0.32 -20.57 -0.77
CA LEU A 54 -0.58 -19.12 -0.74
C LEU A 54 -1.90 -18.77 -0.06
N PHE A 55 -2.82 -19.73 0.11
CA PHE A 55 -4.05 -19.53 0.89
C PHE A 55 -3.84 -19.76 2.39
N GLY A 56 -2.68 -20.22 2.80
CA GLY A 56 -2.34 -20.48 4.20
C GLY A 56 -1.43 -19.43 4.82
N LYS A 57 -0.76 -19.82 5.90
CA LYS A 57 0.19 -18.99 6.63
C LYS A 57 1.39 -18.62 5.75
N LEU A 58 1.64 -17.33 5.59
CA LEU A 58 2.82 -16.82 4.91
C LEU A 58 4.01 -16.71 5.87
N ARG A 59 5.23 -16.87 5.34
CA ARG A 59 6.46 -16.63 6.09
C ARG A 59 6.67 -15.13 6.30
N PHE A 60 7.51 -14.76 7.27
CA PHE A 60 7.87 -13.38 7.62
C PHE A 60 6.68 -12.53 8.08
N LEU A 61 5.71 -13.14 8.79
CA LEU A 61 4.52 -12.46 9.32
C LEU A 61 3.73 -11.68 8.25
N GLN A 62 3.79 -12.12 6.99
CA GLN A 62 3.04 -11.46 5.93
C GLN A 62 1.58 -11.93 5.89
N VAL A 63 0.71 -11.00 5.51
CA VAL A 63 -0.70 -11.26 5.19
C VAL A 63 -1.05 -10.43 3.95
N ALA A 64 -1.64 -11.05 2.94
CA ALA A 64 -2.09 -10.37 1.72
C ALA A 64 -3.32 -11.10 1.13
N PRO A 65 -4.16 -10.41 0.35
CA PRO A 65 -5.32 -11.04 -0.29
C PRO A 65 -4.90 -12.21 -1.19
N PRO A 66 -5.58 -13.36 -1.12
CA PRO A 66 -5.09 -14.58 -1.77
C PRO A 66 -5.01 -14.49 -3.30
N MET A 67 -5.95 -13.81 -3.96
CA MET A 67 -5.88 -13.64 -5.42
C MET A 67 -4.78 -12.66 -5.85
N PHE A 68 -4.42 -11.66 -5.03
CA PHE A 68 -3.22 -10.88 -5.28
C PHE A 68 -1.97 -11.78 -5.34
N LEU A 69 -1.83 -12.70 -4.41
CA LEU A 69 -0.71 -13.64 -4.36
C LEU A 69 -0.71 -14.60 -5.56
N VAL A 70 -1.87 -15.21 -5.85
CA VAL A 70 -2.02 -16.16 -6.96
C VAL A 70 -1.70 -15.52 -8.31
N PHE A 71 -2.27 -14.33 -8.58
CA PHE A 71 -2.00 -13.63 -9.84
C PHE A 71 -0.56 -13.14 -9.94
N SER A 72 0.05 -12.68 -8.84
CA SER A 72 1.48 -12.34 -8.83
C SER A 72 2.35 -13.55 -9.17
N LYS A 73 2.07 -14.72 -8.59
CA LYS A 73 2.75 -15.97 -8.93
C LYS A 73 2.53 -16.39 -10.39
N LEU A 74 1.33 -16.21 -10.89
CA LEU A 74 0.99 -16.50 -12.30
C LEU A 74 1.83 -15.61 -13.24
N LEU A 75 1.93 -14.30 -12.95
CA LEU A 75 2.77 -13.39 -13.75
C LEU A 75 4.24 -13.83 -13.76
N VAL A 76 4.81 -14.15 -12.59
CA VAL A 76 6.19 -14.68 -12.50
C VAL A 76 6.37 -15.95 -13.33
N SER A 77 5.35 -16.82 -13.37
CA SER A 77 5.39 -18.06 -14.14
C SER A 77 5.27 -17.81 -15.65
N ILE A 78 4.36 -16.90 -16.08
CA ILE A 78 4.16 -16.57 -17.51
C ILE A 78 5.40 -15.89 -18.09
N PHE A 79 6.00 -14.96 -17.35
CA PHE A 79 7.17 -14.23 -17.85
C PHE A 79 8.51 -14.98 -17.63
N HIS A 80 8.49 -16.15 -17.01
CA HIS A 80 9.67 -17.00 -16.75
C HIS A 80 10.84 -16.27 -16.07
N VAL A 81 10.55 -15.35 -15.14
CA VAL A 81 11.54 -14.42 -14.55
C VAL A 81 12.26 -14.94 -13.32
N LYS A 82 12.07 -16.19 -12.94
CA LYS A 82 12.70 -16.78 -11.72
C LYS A 82 14.24 -16.82 -11.73
N SER A 83 14.88 -16.65 -12.86
CA SER A 83 16.34 -16.64 -12.98
C SER A 83 16.95 -15.24 -13.05
N ASN A 84 16.13 -14.18 -13.09
CA ASN A 84 16.61 -12.81 -13.25
C ASN A 84 15.97 -11.89 -12.19
N ILE A 85 16.79 -11.41 -11.26
CA ILE A 85 16.37 -10.54 -10.15
C ILE A 85 15.62 -9.30 -10.64
N PHE A 86 16.20 -8.56 -11.60
CA PHE A 86 15.64 -7.29 -12.09
C PHE A 86 14.30 -7.52 -12.80
N ALA A 87 14.20 -8.57 -13.60
CA ALA A 87 12.96 -8.91 -14.28
C ALA A 87 11.88 -9.38 -13.27
N CYS A 88 12.27 -10.11 -12.23
CA CYS A 88 11.34 -10.57 -11.20
C CYS A 88 10.79 -9.39 -10.39
N ASP A 89 11.65 -8.47 -9.92
CA ASP A 89 11.25 -7.26 -9.20
C ASP A 89 10.28 -6.42 -10.04
N PHE A 90 10.55 -6.28 -11.34
CA PHE A 90 9.69 -5.55 -12.28
C PHE A 90 8.33 -6.23 -12.47
N VAL A 91 8.31 -7.55 -12.74
CA VAL A 91 7.08 -8.30 -13.04
C VAL A 91 6.14 -8.36 -11.84
N LEU A 92 6.68 -8.50 -10.63
CA LEU A 92 5.88 -8.49 -9.40
C LEU A 92 5.14 -7.15 -9.21
N ARG A 93 5.71 -6.04 -9.67
CA ARG A 93 5.11 -4.69 -9.60
C ARG A 93 4.10 -4.38 -10.71
N LEU A 94 3.97 -5.24 -11.72
CA LEU A 94 3.00 -5.02 -12.81
C LEU A 94 1.56 -4.95 -12.32
N MET A 95 1.18 -5.81 -11.36
CA MET A 95 -0.18 -5.84 -10.85
C MET A 95 -0.55 -4.54 -10.11
N PRO A 96 0.22 -4.03 -9.14
CA PRO A 96 0.01 -2.70 -8.58
C PRO A 96 -0.04 -1.59 -9.64
N PHE A 97 0.84 -1.63 -10.62
CA PHE A 97 0.87 -0.62 -11.69
C PHE A 97 -0.42 -0.58 -12.52
N VAL A 98 -0.89 -1.74 -12.95
CA VAL A 98 -2.13 -1.83 -13.74
C VAL A 98 -3.32 -1.33 -12.94
N PHE A 99 -3.50 -1.79 -11.71
CA PHE A 99 -4.63 -1.37 -10.87
C PHE A 99 -4.50 0.08 -10.39
N GLY A 100 -3.30 0.57 -10.14
CA GLY A 100 -3.07 1.97 -9.84
C GLY A 100 -3.40 2.90 -11.01
N THR A 101 -3.14 2.46 -12.25
CA THR A 101 -3.53 3.20 -13.46
C THR A 101 -5.05 3.14 -13.68
N LEU A 102 -5.66 1.96 -13.55
CA LEU A 102 -7.11 1.79 -13.69
C LEU A 102 -7.90 2.56 -12.62
N SER A 103 -7.31 2.77 -11.44
CA SER A 103 -7.91 3.58 -10.38
C SER A 103 -8.19 5.03 -10.81
N ILE A 104 -7.43 5.58 -11.76
CA ILE A 104 -7.68 6.92 -12.31
C ILE A 104 -9.05 6.96 -12.98
N SER A 105 -9.35 5.97 -13.82
CA SER A 105 -10.65 5.86 -14.50
C SER A 105 -11.77 5.56 -13.51
N ALA A 106 -11.54 4.67 -12.54
CA ALA A 106 -12.51 4.36 -11.50
C ALA A 106 -12.87 5.61 -10.68
N PHE A 107 -11.89 6.40 -10.29
CA PHE A 107 -12.10 7.65 -9.56
C PHE A 107 -12.84 8.70 -10.40
N TYR A 108 -12.52 8.82 -11.68
CA TYR A 108 -13.26 9.68 -12.60
C TYR A 108 -14.76 9.33 -12.64
N PHE A 109 -15.13 8.05 -12.75
CA PHE A 109 -16.53 7.63 -12.76
C PHE A 109 -17.25 7.91 -11.44
N VAL A 110 -16.58 7.73 -10.30
CA VAL A 110 -17.13 8.11 -8.99
C VAL A 110 -17.39 9.62 -8.93
N CYS A 111 -16.42 10.43 -9.34
CA CYS A 111 -16.57 11.90 -9.36
C CYS A 111 -17.70 12.36 -10.28
N GLN A 112 -17.88 11.73 -11.45
CA GLN A 112 -19.00 12.03 -12.34
C GLN A 112 -20.36 11.76 -11.71
N SER A 113 -20.46 10.74 -10.86
CA SER A 113 -21.71 10.42 -10.15
C SER A 113 -22.04 11.42 -9.04
N LEU A 114 -21.06 12.20 -8.58
CA LEU A 114 -21.20 13.08 -7.41
C LEU A 114 -21.21 14.58 -7.73
N PHE A 115 -20.46 14.99 -8.75
CA PHE A 115 -20.26 16.39 -9.07
C PHE A 115 -21.11 16.86 -10.26
N LYS A 116 -21.77 18.00 -10.10
CA LYS A 116 -22.53 18.66 -11.19
C LYS A 116 -21.61 19.32 -12.21
N SER A 117 -20.45 19.80 -11.76
CA SER A 117 -19.49 20.50 -12.58
C SER A 117 -18.41 19.54 -13.12
N LYS A 118 -18.26 19.49 -14.44
CA LYS A 118 -17.16 18.76 -15.10
C LYS A 118 -15.78 19.28 -14.67
N TRP A 119 -15.66 20.57 -14.37
CA TRP A 119 -14.41 21.17 -13.92
C TRP A 119 -14.03 20.71 -12.50
N THR A 120 -15.01 20.52 -11.61
CA THR A 120 -14.78 19.92 -10.29
C THR A 120 -14.28 18.50 -10.42
N THR A 121 -14.86 17.71 -11.33
CA THR A 121 -14.36 16.36 -11.67
C THR A 121 -12.91 16.40 -12.16
N LEU A 122 -12.58 17.32 -13.08
CA LEU A 122 -11.21 17.45 -13.61
C LEU A 122 -10.20 17.75 -12.51
N ILE A 123 -10.54 18.66 -11.59
CA ILE A 123 -9.68 19.00 -10.45
C ILE A 123 -9.48 17.79 -9.53
N ALA A 124 -10.57 17.08 -9.21
CA ALA A 124 -10.49 15.89 -8.40
C ALA A 124 -9.52 14.86 -9.00
N VAL A 125 -9.70 14.58 -10.31
CA VAL A 125 -8.83 13.64 -11.04
C VAL A 125 -7.38 14.12 -11.10
N LEU A 126 -7.15 15.43 -11.26
CA LEU A 126 -5.81 16.01 -11.22
C LEU A 126 -5.12 15.74 -9.87
N LEU A 127 -5.78 16.05 -8.76
CA LEU A 127 -5.23 15.81 -7.43
C LEU A 127 -5.00 14.32 -7.15
N PHE A 128 -5.88 13.45 -7.61
CA PHE A 128 -5.73 12.00 -7.52
C PHE A 128 -4.51 11.50 -8.33
N CYS A 129 -4.35 12.01 -9.56
CA CYS A 129 -3.22 11.66 -10.42
C CYS A 129 -1.87 12.08 -9.84
N LEU A 130 -1.85 13.25 -9.20
CA LEU A 130 -0.65 13.86 -8.64
C LEU A 130 -0.37 13.45 -7.19
N ASN A 131 -1.25 12.71 -6.51
CA ASN A 131 -1.03 12.30 -5.13
C ASN A 131 0.18 11.35 -5.03
N PRO A 132 1.26 11.74 -4.31
CA PRO A 132 2.51 10.96 -4.28
C PRO A 132 2.33 9.58 -3.62
N THR A 133 1.47 9.47 -2.63
CA THR A 133 1.18 8.19 -1.95
C THR A 133 0.54 7.20 -2.93
N LEU A 134 -0.46 7.63 -3.71
CA LEU A 134 -1.09 6.79 -4.71
C LEU A 134 -0.14 6.44 -5.87
N ILE A 135 0.74 7.36 -6.26
CA ILE A 135 1.78 7.09 -7.26
C ILE A 135 2.72 6.01 -6.73
N ASN A 136 3.23 6.16 -5.49
CA ASN A 136 4.17 5.22 -4.87
C ASN A 136 3.61 3.80 -4.81
N TYR A 137 2.39 3.64 -4.27
CA TYR A 137 1.77 2.32 -4.15
C TYR A 137 1.32 1.72 -5.49
N SER A 138 1.39 2.48 -6.59
CA SER A 138 1.16 1.95 -7.94
C SER A 138 2.35 1.17 -8.51
N PHE A 139 3.53 1.22 -7.89
CA PHE A 139 4.71 0.43 -8.31
C PHE A 139 5.47 -0.17 -7.10
N GLU A 140 4.83 -0.27 -5.96
CA GLU A 140 5.29 -1.04 -4.80
C GLU A 140 4.58 -2.40 -4.78
N PHE A 141 5.33 -3.49 -4.61
CA PHE A 141 4.77 -4.85 -4.60
C PHE A 141 3.99 -5.11 -3.30
N LYS A 142 2.86 -4.42 -3.16
CA LYS A 142 1.89 -4.54 -2.07
C LYS A 142 0.45 -4.39 -2.59
N PRO A 143 -0.56 -4.98 -1.94
CA PRO A 143 -1.94 -4.94 -2.42
C PRO A 143 -2.66 -3.60 -2.20
N TYR A 144 -2.04 -2.61 -1.55
CA TYR A 144 -2.73 -1.40 -1.06
C TYR A 144 -3.40 -0.56 -2.17
N ILE A 145 -2.80 -0.50 -3.38
CA ILE A 145 -3.42 0.23 -4.49
C ILE A 145 -4.63 -0.53 -5.07
N LEU A 146 -4.69 -1.87 -4.90
CA LEU A 146 -5.87 -2.65 -5.24
C LEU A 146 -7.02 -2.35 -4.28
N ASP A 147 -6.71 -2.03 -3.01
CA ASP A 147 -7.71 -1.57 -2.05
C ASP A 147 -8.38 -0.28 -2.56
N VAL A 148 -7.61 0.65 -3.13
CA VAL A 148 -8.12 1.88 -3.76
C VAL A 148 -9.02 1.54 -4.94
N PHE A 149 -8.56 0.71 -5.87
CA PHE A 149 -9.32 0.34 -7.07
C PHE A 149 -10.63 -0.35 -6.75
N CYS A 150 -10.58 -1.43 -5.96
CA CYS A 150 -11.76 -2.22 -5.60
C CYS A 150 -12.77 -1.38 -4.81
N SER A 151 -12.31 -0.54 -3.88
CA SER A 151 -13.16 0.38 -3.13
C SER A 151 -13.86 1.41 -4.01
N LEU A 152 -13.15 1.96 -5.00
CA LEU A 152 -13.74 2.92 -5.94
C LEU A 152 -14.81 2.28 -6.84
N ILE A 153 -14.57 1.09 -7.36
CA ILE A 153 -15.56 0.37 -8.18
C ILE A 153 -16.77 -0.04 -7.33
N ALA A 154 -16.55 -0.55 -6.11
CA ALA A 154 -17.65 -0.86 -5.19
C ALA A 154 -18.48 0.39 -4.88
N LEU A 155 -17.83 1.50 -4.53
CA LEU A 155 -18.48 2.79 -4.29
C LEU A 155 -19.29 3.24 -5.50
N TRP A 156 -18.71 3.20 -6.70
CA TRP A 156 -19.40 3.59 -7.94
C TRP A 156 -20.66 2.75 -8.17
N ILE A 157 -20.58 1.43 -7.97
CA ILE A 157 -21.75 0.54 -8.07
C ILE A 157 -22.83 0.97 -7.08
N PHE A 158 -22.50 1.13 -5.80
CA PHE A 158 -23.48 1.48 -4.77
C PHE A 158 -24.08 2.89 -4.94
N LEU A 159 -23.35 3.83 -5.52
CA LEU A 159 -23.86 5.17 -5.82
C LEU A 159 -24.87 5.15 -6.97
N ASN A 160 -24.68 4.29 -7.96
CA ASN A 160 -25.45 4.28 -9.20
C ASN A 160 -26.52 3.18 -9.27
N ILE A 161 -26.64 2.30 -8.28
CA ILE A 161 -27.72 1.32 -8.22
C ILE A 161 -29.06 2.05 -8.02
N ASP A 162 -29.96 1.83 -8.99
CA ASP A 162 -31.38 2.19 -8.93
C ASP A 162 -32.19 0.91 -9.24
N PHE A 163 -32.73 0.29 -8.21
CA PHE A 163 -33.43 -0.98 -8.33
C PHE A 163 -34.68 -0.93 -9.21
N GLU A 164 -35.27 0.25 -9.44
CA GLU A 164 -36.41 0.43 -10.33
C GLU A 164 -35.98 0.32 -11.80
N LYS A 165 -34.83 0.89 -12.16
CA LYS A 165 -34.36 1.01 -13.55
C LYS A 165 -33.45 -0.13 -13.99
N ILE A 166 -32.67 -0.69 -13.09
CA ILE A 166 -31.64 -1.70 -13.40
C ILE A 166 -32.28 -3.07 -13.66
N THR A 167 -31.81 -3.78 -14.69
CA THR A 167 -32.25 -5.15 -15.01
C THR A 167 -31.73 -6.17 -13.97
N THR A 168 -32.45 -7.28 -13.79
CA THR A 168 -32.04 -8.38 -12.91
C THR A 168 -30.65 -8.92 -13.29
N LYS A 169 -30.35 -9.03 -14.59
CA LYS A 169 -29.05 -9.48 -15.09
C LYS A 169 -27.92 -8.55 -14.64
N THR A 170 -28.11 -7.24 -14.77
CA THR A 170 -27.12 -6.23 -14.37
C THR A 170 -26.89 -6.26 -12.85
N ILE A 171 -27.94 -6.44 -12.05
CA ILE A 171 -27.81 -6.56 -10.59
C ILE A 171 -27.00 -7.78 -10.20
N LEU A 172 -27.29 -8.93 -10.80
CA LEU A 172 -26.53 -10.16 -10.53
C LEU A 172 -25.04 -9.98 -10.95
N MET A 173 -24.80 -9.35 -12.10
CA MET A 173 -23.43 -9.03 -12.56
C MET A 173 -22.70 -8.12 -11.54
N PHE A 174 -23.35 -7.08 -11.01
CA PHE A 174 -22.77 -6.25 -9.97
C PHE A 174 -22.50 -7.02 -8.68
N GLY A 175 -23.42 -7.89 -8.27
CA GLY A 175 -23.22 -8.79 -7.14
C GLY A 175 -22.00 -9.68 -7.31
N CYS A 176 -21.81 -10.30 -8.48
CA CYS A 176 -20.64 -11.11 -8.80
C CYS A 176 -19.33 -10.29 -8.80
N VAL A 177 -19.36 -9.08 -9.35
CA VAL A 177 -18.18 -8.19 -9.34
C VAL A 177 -17.80 -7.81 -7.91
N ILE A 178 -18.75 -7.39 -7.08
CA ILE A 178 -18.53 -7.06 -5.67
C ILE A 178 -18.03 -8.28 -4.89
N ALA A 179 -18.55 -9.48 -5.18
CA ALA A 179 -18.18 -10.73 -4.51
C ALA A 179 -16.70 -11.14 -4.70
N ILE A 180 -16.09 -10.70 -5.80
CA ILE A 180 -14.68 -10.99 -6.12
C ILE A 180 -13.73 -10.06 -5.35
N PHE A 181 -14.14 -8.84 -5.00
CA PHE A 181 -13.23 -7.84 -4.44
C PHE A 181 -12.53 -8.25 -3.14
N PRO A 182 -13.16 -8.91 -2.15
CA PRO A 182 -12.47 -9.35 -0.94
C PRO A 182 -11.26 -10.27 -1.19
N TRP A 183 -11.24 -10.96 -2.32
CA TRP A 183 -10.13 -11.83 -2.73
C TRP A 183 -8.90 -11.07 -3.20
N PHE A 184 -9.07 -9.80 -3.62
CA PHE A 184 -8.01 -8.91 -4.10
C PHE A 184 -7.70 -7.78 -3.14
N SER A 185 -8.62 -7.45 -2.21
CA SER A 185 -8.59 -6.25 -1.39
C SER A 185 -9.28 -6.49 -0.04
N PHE A 186 -8.57 -6.31 1.04
CA PHE A 186 -9.19 -6.38 2.37
C PHE A 186 -10.11 -5.19 2.63
N MET A 187 -9.70 -3.99 2.22
CA MET A 187 -10.42 -2.76 2.54
C MET A 187 -11.69 -2.57 1.74
N SER A 188 -11.79 -3.18 0.56
CA SER A 188 -13.06 -3.18 -0.18
C SER A 188 -14.24 -3.75 0.62
N THR A 189 -13.99 -4.67 1.58
CA THR A 189 -15.02 -5.23 2.45
C THR A 189 -15.71 -4.17 3.30
N MET A 190 -14.97 -3.15 3.75
CA MET A 190 -15.52 -2.05 4.55
C MET A 190 -16.46 -1.17 3.70
N VAL A 191 -16.07 -0.89 2.45
CA VAL A 191 -16.92 -0.14 1.50
C VAL A 191 -18.15 -0.95 1.08
N ILE A 192 -17.99 -2.26 0.87
CA ILE A 192 -19.09 -3.17 0.57
C ILE A 192 -20.08 -3.21 1.74
N PHE A 193 -19.61 -3.28 2.96
CA PHE A 193 -20.45 -3.21 4.15
C PHE A 193 -21.24 -1.89 4.20
N GLY A 194 -20.54 -0.74 4.08
CA GLY A 194 -21.17 0.59 4.06
C GLY A 194 -22.21 0.72 2.95
N GLY A 195 -21.92 0.19 1.75
CA GLY A 195 -22.82 0.18 0.62
C GLY A 195 -24.10 -0.63 0.85
N PHE A 196 -23.99 -1.87 1.31
CA PHE A 196 -25.15 -2.70 1.62
C PHE A 196 -26.00 -2.14 2.76
N MET A 197 -25.38 -1.64 3.81
CA MET A 197 -26.10 -0.97 4.90
C MET A 197 -26.87 0.25 4.39
N THR A 198 -26.25 1.05 3.52
CA THR A 198 -26.91 2.22 2.91
C THR A 198 -28.13 1.84 2.05
N LEU A 199 -28.03 0.78 1.24
CA LEU A 199 -29.14 0.28 0.45
C LEU A 199 -30.27 -0.29 1.32
N SER A 200 -29.94 -0.90 2.44
CA SER A 200 -30.91 -1.50 3.38
C SER A 200 -31.86 -0.47 4.00
N PHE A 201 -31.41 0.77 4.21
CA PHE A 201 -32.25 1.85 4.76
C PHE A 201 -33.41 2.26 3.84
N LYS A 202 -33.29 2.06 2.52
CA LYS A 202 -34.34 2.46 1.57
C LYS A 202 -35.42 1.41 1.31
N ARG A 203 -35.24 0.17 1.72
CA ARG A 203 -36.14 -0.98 1.49
C ARG A 203 -36.65 -1.11 0.03
N GLU A 204 -35.84 -0.68 -0.93
CA GLU A 204 -36.16 -0.77 -2.36
C GLU A 204 -36.06 -2.22 -2.80
N ASN A 205 -37.06 -2.75 -3.50
CA ASN A 205 -37.14 -4.05 -4.15
C ASN A 205 -36.34 -5.19 -3.51
N PRO A 206 -36.89 -5.88 -2.47
CA PRO A 206 -36.14 -6.86 -1.68
C PRO A 206 -35.62 -8.05 -2.50
N LYS A 207 -36.29 -8.41 -3.61
CA LYS A 207 -35.84 -9.48 -4.50
C LYS A 207 -34.54 -9.09 -5.21
N LYS A 208 -34.46 -7.88 -5.76
CA LYS A 208 -33.26 -7.39 -6.43
C LYS A 208 -32.12 -7.13 -5.44
N PHE A 209 -32.43 -6.66 -4.24
CA PHE A 209 -31.47 -6.53 -3.16
C PHE A 209 -30.86 -7.90 -2.80
N PHE A 210 -31.70 -8.93 -2.64
CA PHE A 210 -31.22 -10.28 -2.36
C PHE A 210 -30.35 -10.84 -3.49
N LEU A 211 -30.72 -10.60 -4.76
CA LEU A 211 -29.89 -11.02 -5.90
C LEU A 211 -28.55 -10.32 -5.97
N LEU A 212 -28.45 -9.05 -5.54
CA LEU A 212 -27.19 -8.35 -5.40
C LEU A 212 -26.31 -8.97 -4.29
N PHE A 213 -26.92 -9.33 -3.18
CA PHE A 213 -26.25 -9.78 -1.96
C PHE A 213 -25.85 -11.27 -2.00
N LEU A 214 -26.61 -12.11 -2.69
CA LEU A 214 -26.39 -13.57 -2.73
C LEU A 214 -24.96 -13.98 -3.18
N PRO A 215 -24.39 -13.46 -4.29
CA PRO A 215 -23.02 -13.79 -4.67
C PRO A 215 -22.00 -13.38 -3.61
N VAL A 216 -22.24 -12.27 -2.91
CA VAL A 216 -21.34 -11.76 -1.86
C VAL A 216 -21.36 -12.68 -0.64
N ILE A 217 -22.54 -13.18 -0.21
CA ILE A 217 -22.63 -14.15 0.89
C ILE A 217 -21.90 -15.45 0.54
N LEU A 218 -22.12 -15.99 -0.67
CA LEU A 218 -21.47 -17.22 -1.12
C LEU A 218 -19.95 -17.04 -1.17
N SER A 219 -19.48 -15.91 -1.69
CA SER A 219 -18.06 -15.57 -1.72
C SER A 219 -17.49 -15.39 -0.31
N ALA A 220 -18.19 -14.70 0.58
CA ALA A 220 -17.74 -14.50 1.96
C ALA A 220 -17.61 -15.82 2.72
N PHE A 221 -18.56 -16.76 2.53
CA PHE A 221 -18.49 -18.08 3.13
C PHE A 221 -17.27 -18.88 2.64
N THR A 222 -17.03 -18.91 1.33
CA THR A 222 -15.85 -19.58 0.75
C THR A 222 -14.55 -18.92 1.21
N TYR A 223 -14.50 -17.58 1.25
CA TYR A 223 -13.36 -16.81 1.72
C TYR A 223 -13.05 -17.09 3.20
N LEU A 224 -14.06 -17.10 4.06
CA LEU A 224 -13.92 -17.46 5.48
C LEU A 224 -13.31 -18.85 5.63
N LYS A 225 -13.86 -19.85 4.94
CA LYS A 225 -13.43 -21.25 5.03
C LYS A 225 -12.02 -21.47 4.47
N THR A 226 -11.68 -20.87 3.33
CA THR A 226 -10.44 -21.18 2.61
C THR A 226 -9.25 -20.32 3.06
N PHE A 227 -9.51 -19.08 3.47
CA PHE A 227 -8.45 -18.13 3.80
C PHE A 227 -8.45 -17.74 5.28
N VAL A 228 -9.56 -17.21 5.82
CA VAL A 228 -9.55 -16.63 7.17
C VAL A 228 -9.23 -17.67 8.23
N LEU A 229 -9.85 -18.84 8.18
CA LEU A 229 -9.62 -19.92 9.15
C LEU A 229 -8.22 -20.54 9.02
N ASN A 230 -7.62 -20.51 7.83
CA ASN A 230 -6.31 -21.12 7.58
C ASN A 230 -5.13 -20.17 7.81
N SER A 231 -5.31 -18.86 7.62
CA SER A 231 -4.19 -17.91 7.63
C SER A 231 -4.24 -16.88 8.75
N TYR A 232 -5.43 -16.40 9.12
CA TYR A 232 -5.54 -15.26 10.03
C TYR A 232 -5.25 -15.61 11.49
N GLY A 233 -5.77 -16.75 11.97
CA GLY A 233 -5.60 -17.16 13.37
C GLY A 233 -4.17 -17.49 13.80
N GLN A 234 -3.29 -17.81 12.86
CA GLN A 234 -1.92 -18.24 13.14
C GLN A 234 -0.87 -17.13 13.22
N ASN A 235 -1.18 -15.92 12.71
CA ASN A 235 -0.27 -14.78 12.72
C ASN A 235 -0.72 -13.64 13.66
N SER A 236 -1.87 -13.79 14.33
CA SER A 236 -2.55 -12.71 15.05
C SER A 236 -1.70 -12.08 16.16
N SER A 237 -1.05 -12.87 17.02
CA SER A 237 -0.28 -12.33 18.16
C SER A 237 0.92 -11.50 17.73
N GLY A 238 1.69 -11.95 16.75
CA GLY A 238 2.85 -11.21 16.23
C GLY A 238 2.44 -9.94 15.49
N MET A 239 1.37 -10.00 14.70
CA MET A 239 0.82 -8.85 13.99
C MET A 239 0.22 -7.81 14.94
N ILE A 240 -0.53 -8.24 15.96
CA ILE A 240 -1.09 -7.35 16.99
C ILE A 240 0.05 -6.64 17.73
N GLY A 241 1.11 -7.36 18.13
CA GLY A 241 2.26 -6.76 18.78
C GLY A 241 2.98 -5.74 17.91
N PHE A 242 3.15 -6.00 16.61
CA PHE A 242 3.78 -5.07 15.68
C PHE A 242 2.97 -3.77 15.51
N TRP A 243 1.63 -3.87 15.43
CA TRP A 243 0.73 -2.75 15.20
C TRP A 243 0.09 -2.18 16.48
N GLN A 244 0.57 -2.55 17.68
CA GLN A 244 -0.09 -2.21 18.96
C GLN A 244 -0.40 -0.70 19.13
N ASN A 245 0.46 0.19 18.66
CA ASN A 245 0.30 1.64 18.75
C ASN A 245 -0.58 2.25 17.62
N GLU A 246 -1.02 1.44 16.68
CA GLU A 246 -1.79 1.87 15.51
C GLU A 246 -3.25 1.38 15.58
N PHE A 247 -3.66 0.80 16.70
CA PHE A 247 -5.05 0.47 16.98
C PHE A 247 -5.75 1.62 17.70
N VAL A 248 -7.03 1.80 17.39
CA VAL A 248 -7.88 2.78 18.08
C VAL A 248 -8.21 2.27 19.49
N ASN A 249 -8.01 3.10 20.49
CA ASN A 249 -8.36 2.79 21.87
C ASN A 249 -9.88 2.71 22.04
N ARG A 250 -10.35 1.89 23.00
CA ARG A 250 -11.80 1.73 23.28
C ARG A 250 -12.48 3.03 23.70
N ASP A 251 -11.74 3.94 24.36
CA ASP A 251 -12.19 5.26 24.79
C ASP A 251 -12.01 6.35 23.71
N LEU A 252 -11.55 5.98 22.52
CA LEU A 252 -11.25 6.84 21.37
C LEU A 252 -10.19 7.93 21.65
N SER A 253 -9.44 7.83 22.77
CA SER A 253 -8.49 8.86 23.21
C SER A 253 -7.39 9.17 22.18
N ASN A 254 -6.95 8.15 21.40
CA ASN A 254 -5.89 8.31 20.41
C ASN A 254 -6.42 8.55 18.98
N LEU A 255 -7.75 8.56 18.74
CA LEU A 255 -8.33 8.63 17.39
C LEU A 255 -7.92 9.91 16.66
N THR A 256 -7.95 11.05 17.33
CA THR A 256 -7.54 12.33 16.74
C THR A 256 -6.08 12.30 16.28
N GLN A 257 -5.19 11.76 17.10
CA GLN A 257 -3.77 11.63 16.77
C GLN A 257 -3.56 10.68 15.59
N LEU A 258 -4.24 9.53 15.56
CA LEU A 258 -4.17 8.58 14.43
C LEU A 258 -4.68 9.21 13.13
N ASN A 259 -5.79 9.96 13.18
CA ASN A 259 -6.31 10.69 12.04
C ASN A 259 -5.30 11.71 11.51
N MET A 260 -4.68 12.50 12.36
CA MET A 260 -3.66 13.46 11.95
C MET A 260 -2.42 12.78 11.35
N ASN A 261 -1.97 11.68 11.95
CA ASN A 261 -0.86 10.87 11.43
C ASN A 261 -1.18 10.29 10.06
N ASN A 262 -2.41 9.80 9.86
CA ASN A 262 -2.87 9.25 8.60
C ASN A 262 -2.98 10.34 7.51
N LEU A 263 -3.57 11.50 7.83
CA LEU A 263 -3.63 12.64 6.92
C LEU A 263 -2.24 13.10 6.51
N HIS A 264 -1.32 13.23 7.49
CA HIS A 264 0.06 13.58 7.19
C HIS A 264 0.72 12.53 6.28
N TYR A 265 0.48 11.25 6.49
CA TYR A 265 1.01 10.19 5.64
C TYR A 265 0.42 10.22 4.23
N PHE A 266 -0.90 10.40 4.09
CA PHE A 266 -1.58 10.46 2.78
C PHE A 266 -1.12 11.62 1.92
N PHE A 267 -0.73 12.71 2.59
CA PHE A 267 -0.28 13.96 2.00
C PHE A 267 1.08 14.38 2.54
N ALA A 268 1.94 13.42 2.88
CA ALA A 268 3.22 13.58 3.59
C ALA A 268 4.18 14.59 2.94
N TYR A 269 3.98 14.86 1.67
CA TYR A 269 4.79 15.81 0.93
C TYR A 269 4.19 17.21 0.88
N LEU A 270 3.00 17.40 1.47
CA LEU A 270 2.43 18.72 1.63
C LEU A 270 3.01 19.39 2.89
N PRO A 271 3.31 20.70 2.84
CA PRO A 271 3.60 21.46 4.04
C PRO A 271 2.45 21.31 5.07
N MET A 272 2.75 21.35 6.35
CA MET A 272 1.76 21.18 7.43
C MET A 272 0.56 22.12 7.27
N PHE A 273 0.79 23.35 6.80
CA PHE A 273 -0.27 24.30 6.45
C PHE A 273 -1.24 23.72 5.40
N SER A 274 -0.73 23.05 4.36
CA SER A 274 -1.58 22.48 3.31
C SER A 274 -2.40 21.29 3.80
N CYS A 275 -1.91 20.49 4.74
CA CYS A 275 -2.69 19.42 5.38
C CYS A 275 -3.83 19.99 6.23
N THR A 276 -3.58 21.02 7.04
CA THR A 276 -4.61 21.72 7.82
C THR A 276 -5.67 22.33 6.91
N PHE A 277 -5.22 22.99 5.84
CA PHE A 277 -6.11 23.59 4.84
C PHE A 277 -6.98 22.53 4.14
N LEU A 278 -6.40 21.40 3.75
CA LEU A 278 -7.14 20.27 3.18
C LEU A 278 -8.22 19.75 4.15
N THR A 279 -7.92 19.68 5.43
CA THR A 279 -8.87 19.27 6.47
C THR A 279 -10.05 20.25 6.55
N ILE A 280 -9.78 21.56 6.51
CA ILE A 280 -10.84 22.57 6.49
C ILE A 280 -11.72 22.42 5.24
N LEU A 281 -11.11 22.25 4.05
CA LEU A 281 -11.85 22.03 2.81
C LEU A 281 -12.71 20.77 2.87
N MET A 282 -12.23 19.71 3.51
CA MET A 282 -12.96 18.46 3.72
C MET A 282 -14.24 18.70 4.54
N PHE A 283 -14.17 19.44 5.65
CA PHE A 283 -15.34 19.75 6.47
C PHE A 283 -16.35 20.66 5.73
N VAL A 284 -15.86 21.69 5.03
CA VAL A 284 -16.72 22.54 4.19
C VAL A 284 -17.39 21.72 3.09
N GLY A 285 -16.64 20.83 2.43
CA GLY A 285 -17.16 19.94 1.40
C GLY A 285 -18.23 18.99 1.92
N LEU A 286 -18.05 18.44 3.12
CA LEU A 286 -19.05 17.60 3.77
C LEU A 286 -20.37 18.35 3.96
N ILE A 287 -20.32 19.60 4.48
CA ILE A 287 -21.51 20.46 4.64
C ILE A 287 -22.18 20.71 3.30
N LEU A 288 -21.42 20.98 2.24
CA LEU A 288 -21.94 21.21 0.89
C LEU A 288 -22.59 19.95 0.30
N MET A 289 -22.04 18.77 0.57
CA MET A 289 -22.61 17.51 0.12
C MET A 289 -23.96 17.20 0.79
N PHE A 290 -24.11 17.54 2.07
CA PHE A 290 -25.41 17.45 2.75
C PHE A 290 -26.46 18.35 2.06
N LYS A 291 -26.10 19.58 1.68
CA LYS A 291 -27.00 20.50 0.97
C LYS A 291 -27.38 20.00 -0.43
N ASP A 292 -26.48 19.31 -1.12
CA ASP A 292 -26.70 18.77 -2.48
C ASP A 292 -27.36 17.38 -2.49
N THR A 293 -27.83 16.89 -1.35
CA THR A 293 -28.51 15.59 -1.22
C THR A 293 -27.66 14.37 -1.63
N ASN A 294 -26.34 14.48 -1.58
CA ASN A 294 -25.41 13.36 -1.81
C ASN A 294 -25.33 12.39 -0.61
N TRP A 295 -26.48 12.17 0.05
CA TRP A 295 -26.59 11.39 1.27
C TRP A 295 -26.09 9.94 1.14
N ARG A 296 -26.22 9.33 -0.06
CA ARG A 296 -25.70 7.98 -0.29
C ARG A 296 -24.18 7.92 -0.10
N PHE A 297 -23.46 8.87 -0.69
CA PHE A 297 -22.00 8.95 -0.55
C PHE A 297 -21.60 9.19 0.91
N ILE A 298 -22.24 10.16 1.56
CA ILE A 298 -21.96 10.48 2.98
C ILE A 298 -22.20 9.25 3.85
N LEU A 299 -23.33 8.56 3.67
CA LEU A 299 -23.66 7.41 4.49
C LEU A 299 -22.72 6.22 4.24
N ILE A 300 -22.39 5.93 2.98
CA ILE A 300 -21.42 4.87 2.65
C ILE A 300 -20.06 5.18 3.29
N THR A 301 -19.55 6.40 3.14
CA THR A 301 -18.24 6.76 3.68
C THR A 301 -18.22 6.77 5.21
N THR A 302 -19.26 7.28 5.86
CA THR A 302 -19.38 7.27 7.32
C THR A 302 -19.47 5.84 7.88
N LEU A 303 -20.26 4.97 7.27
CA LEU A 303 -20.38 3.57 7.69
C LEU A 303 -19.11 2.78 7.42
N THR A 304 -18.41 3.07 6.32
CA THR A 304 -17.09 2.51 6.02
C THR A 304 -16.07 2.87 7.09
N GLU A 305 -15.99 4.17 7.44
CA GLU A 305 -15.08 4.69 8.46
C GLU A 305 -15.42 4.12 9.84
N SER A 306 -16.71 4.07 10.19
CA SER A 306 -17.18 3.48 11.45
C SER A 306 -16.81 1.99 11.56
N ALA A 307 -17.00 1.22 10.48
CA ALA A 307 -16.63 -0.19 10.45
C ALA A 307 -15.12 -0.38 10.63
N LEU A 308 -14.31 0.48 10.02
CA LEU A 308 -12.86 0.46 10.14
C LEU A 308 -12.39 0.80 11.56
N ILE A 309 -12.98 1.82 12.19
CA ILE A 309 -12.72 2.18 13.59
C ILE A 309 -13.10 1.02 14.51
N ILE A 310 -14.27 0.42 14.33
CA ILE A 310 -14.72 -0.74 15.12
C ILE A 310 -13.76 -1.92 14.93
N ALA A 311 -13.35 -2.24 13.70
CA ALA A 311 -12.38 -3.29 13.43
C ALA A 311 -11.04 -3.03 14.12
N SER A 312 -10.64 -1.76 14.22
CA SER A 312 -9.43 -1.35 14.91
C SER A 312 -9.56 -1.49 16.44
N ILE A 313 -10.66 -1.04 17.04
CA ILE A 313 -10.94 -1.22 18.48
C ILE A 313 -10.93 -2.70 18.88
N LEU A 314 -11.42 -3.57 17.97
CA LEU A 314 -11.44 -5.02 18.16
C LEU A 314 -10.08 -5.70 17.84
N HIS A 315 -9.05 -4.95 17.51
CA HIS A 315 -7.71 -5.44 17.12
C HIS A 315 -7.73 -6.40 15.92
N VAL A 316 -8.76 -6.28 15.06
CA VAL A 316 -8.88 -7.05 13.81
C VAL A 316 -8.06 -6.41 12.70
N TYR A 317 -8.07 -5.07 12.61
CA TYR A 317 -7.34 -4.34 11.57
C TYR A 317 -6.80 -2.99 12.09
N PRO A 318 -5.49 -2.69 11.91
CA PRO A 318 -4.91 -1.44 12.38
C PRO A 318 -5.45 -0.23 11.60
N TYR A 319 -5.71 0.88 12.28
CA TYR A 319 -6.14 2.13 11.69
C TYR A 319 -4.93 3.01 11.33
N SER A 320 -4.17 2.59 10.32
CA SER A 320 -2.85 3.18 10.09
C SER A 320 -2.45 3.31 8.63
N LYS A 321 -2.03 4.51 8.28
CA LYS A 321 -1.17 4.88 7.13
C LYS A 321 -1.46 4.08 5.85
N ARG A 322 -0.47 3.27 5.43
CA ARG A 322 -0.53 2.47 4.19
C ARG A 322 -1.70 1.49 4.13
N LEU A 323 -2.19 1.06 5.27
CA LEU A 323 -3.28 0.08 5.36
C LEU A 323 -4.64 0.65 4.97
N ILE A 324 -4.79 1.99 5.01
CA ILE A 324 -6.06 2.68 4.78
C ILE A 324 -5.98 3.76 3.70
N ILE A 325 -5.04 3.65 2.75
CA ILE A 325 -4.89 4.64 1.66
C ILE A 325 -6.11 4.70 0.74
N PHE A 326 -6.99 3.71 0.77
CA PHE A 326 -8.25 3.73 0.04
C PHE A 326 -9.20 4.88 0.49
N LEU A 327 -8.92 5.51 1.63
CA LEU A 327 -9.64 6.71 2.09
C LEU A 327 -9.19 8.00 1.36
N ILE A 328 -8.01 8.01 0.73
CA ILE A 328 -7.50 9.20 0.00
C ILE A 328 -8.52 9.72 -1.02
N PRO A 329 -9.11 8.88 -1.91
CA PRO A 329 -10.14 9.33 -2.83
C PRO A 329 -11.34 9.98 -2.14
N PHE A 330 -11.78 9.44 -1.00
CA PHE A 330 -12.93 9.98 -0.26
C PHE A 330 -12.64 11.37 0.29
N ILE A 331 -11.44 11.56 0.86
CA ILE A 331 -10.94 12.85 1.35
C ILE A 331 -10.88 13.86 0.21
N LEU A 332 -10.33 13.47 -0.95
CA LEU A 332 -10.24 14.34 -2.12
C LEU A 332 -11.63 14.75 -2.63
N ILE A 333 -12.61 13.83 -2.66
CA ILE A 333 -13.99 14.12 -3.07
C ILE A 333 -14.60 15.17 -2.16
N PHE A 334 -14.48 15.03 -0.85
CA PHE A 334 -14.98 16.06 0.09
C PHE A 334 -14.26 17.39 -0.12
N ALA A 335 -12.92 17.38 -0.19
CA ALA A 335 -12.15 18.61 -0.30
C ALA A 335 -12.45 19.41 -1.58
N VAL A 336 -12.63 18.73 -2.74
CA VAL A 336 -12.89 19.42 -4.00
C VAL A 336 -14.33 19.86 -4.18
N LYS A 337 -15.27 19.43 -3.32
CA LYS A 337 -16.68 19.81 -3.41
C LYS A 337 -16.90 21.33 -3.37
N ILE A 338 -16.02 22.05 -2.71
CA ILE A 338 -16.05 23.51 -2.66
C ILE A 338 -16.02 24.17 -4.06
N PHE A 339 -15.48 23.49 -5.07
CA PHE A 339 -15.39 24.03 -6.43
C PHE A 339 -16.70 23.99 -7.22
N ASP A 340 -17.72 23.34 -6.70
CA ASP A 340 -19.08 23.47 -7.22
C ASP A 340 -19.71 24.84 -6.89
N ILE A 341 -19.07 25.67 -6.04
CA ILE A 341 -19.46 27.03 -5.71
C ILE A 341 -19.27 27.96 -6.94
N LYS A 342 -20.13 29.00 -7.06
CA LYS A 342 -20.15 29.89 -8.21
C LYS A 342 -18.88 30.74 -8.38
N ASN A 343 -18.16 31.05 -7.30
CA ASN A 343 -16.96 31.90 -7.34
C ASN A 343 -15.74 31.17 -7.88
N LYS A 344 -15.49 31.32 -9.18
CA LYS A 344 -14.39 30.62 -9.88
C LYS A 344 -13.00 31.15 -9.52
N VAL A 345 -12.87 32.41 -9.13
CA VAL A 345 -11.58 32.99 -8.72
C VAL A 345 -11.14 32.39 -7.39
N LEU A 346 -12.03 32.36 -6.41
CA LEU A 346 -11.77 31.73 -5.12
C LEU A 346 -11.42 30.24 -5.31
N ALA A 347 -12.19 29.53 -6.13
CA ALA A 347 -11.89 28.14 -6.48
C ALA A 347 -10.48 27.98 -7.06
N GLY A 348 -10.06 28.83 -7.99
CA GLY A 348 -8.74 28.81 -8.60
C GLY A 348 -7.60 28.99 -7.58
N ILE A 349 -7.74 29.97 -6.68
CA ILE A 349 -6.75 30.22 -5.61
C ILE A 349 -6.61 28.99 -4.69
N LEU A 350 -7.75 28.45 -4.24
CA LEU A 350 -7.79 27.30 -3.34
C LEU A 350 -7.16 26.04 -3.98
N ILE A 351 -7.40 25.84 -5.29
CA ILE A 351 -6.76 24.75 -6.04
C ILE A 351 -5.24 24.90 -6.06
N SER A 352 -4.76 26.11 -6.34
CA SER A 352 -3.32 26.34 -6.49
C SER A 352 -2.54 26.02 -5.22
N VAL A 353 -3.13 26.30 -4.04
CA VAL A 353 -2.52 25.98 -2.73
C VAL A 353 -2.30 24.46 -2.54
N ILE A 354 -3.16 23.63 -3.13
CA ILE A 354 -3.04 22.17 -3.01
C ILE A 354 -2.34 21.57 -4.24
N ALA A 355 -2.70 21.98 -5.44
CA ALA A 355 -2.21 21.37 -6.67
C ALA A 355 -0.72 21.69 -6.93
N LEU A 356 -0.23 22.89 -6.62
CA LEU A 356 1.16 23.24 -6.85
C LEU A 356 2.14 22.41 -6.01
N PRO A 357 1.94 22.21 -4.70
CA PRO A 357 2.77 21.27 -3.94
C PRO A 357 2.68 19.83 -4.49
N HIS A 358 1.49 19.32 -4.84
CA HIS A 358 1.36 17.99 -5.43
C HIS A 358 2.14 17.87 -6.74
N LEU A 359 2.07 18.88 -7.61
CA LEU A 359 2.81 18.90 -8.87
C LEU A 359 4.32 18.94 -8.62
N PHE A 360 4.78 19.81 -7.71
CA PHE A 360 6.19 19.88 -7.34
C PHE A 360 6.73 18.54 -6.87
N PHE A 361 6.01 17.87 -5.96
CA PHE A 361 6.42 16.56 -5.47
C PHE A 361 6.28 15.47 -6.51
N ALA A 362 5.22 15.46 -7.33
CA ALA A 362 5.06 14.48 -8.39
C ALA A 362 6.20 14.55 -9.43
N VAL A 363 6.64 15.75 -9.80
CA VAL A 363 7.76 15.96 -10.74
C VAL A 363 9.10 15.53 -10.12
N ASN A 364 9.31 15.85 -8.84
CA ASN A 364 10.53 15.49 -8.12
C ASN A 364 10.48 14.11 -7.45
N PHE A 365 9.37 13.40 -7.59
CA PHE A 365 9.09 12.18 -6.85
C PHE A 365 10.18 11.11 -7.00
N ALA A 366 10.65 10.85 -8.22
CA ALA A 366 11.73 9.87 -8.44
C ALA A 366 13.05 10.30 -7.77
N LYS A 367 13.33 11.61 -7.68
CA LYS A 367 14.51 12.13 -6.99
C LYS A 367 14.36 12.01 -5.47
N ILE A 368 13.17 12.31 -4.95
CA ILE A 368 12.85 12.21 -3.53
C ILE A 368 12.80 10.73 -3.10
N GLN A 369 12.28 9.84 -3.93
CA GLN A 369 12.25 8.40 -3.67
C GLN A 369 13.65 7.79 -3.63
N ASN A 370 14.53 8.18 -4.54
CA ASN A 370 15.94 7.77 -4.51
C ASN A 370 16.68 8.28 -3.25
N LEU A 371 16.22 9.38 -2.64
CA LEU A 371 16.76 9.88 -1.38
C LEU A 371 16.16 9.17 -0.16
N ASN A 372 14.90 8.75 -0.22
CA ASN A 372 14.16 8.18 0.91
C ASN A 372 14.03 6.65 0.89
N LYS A 373 14.16 6.04 -0.28
CA LYS A 373 14.15 4.60 -0.52
C LYS A 373 15.34 4.21 -1.39
N GLY A 374 16.52 4.73 -1.11
CA GLY A 374 17.75 4.22 -1.69
C GLY A 374 17.93 2.78 -1.23
N ASP A 375 17.03 1.91 -1.67
CA ASP A 375 17.03 0.49 -1.46
C ASP A 375 18.16 -0.11 -2.26
N PHE A 376 19.27 -0.23 -1.64
CA PHE A 376 20.41 -0.93 -2.21
C PHE A 376 20.53 -2.34 -1.63
N ALA A 377 19.42 -2.91 -1.12
CA ALA A 377 19.43 -4.30 -0.64
C ALA A 377 19.85 -5.25 -1.76
N ARG A 378 19.26 -5.11 -2.95
CA ARG A 378 19.63 -5.86 -4.15
C ARG A 378 21.10 -5.63 -4.54
N GLU A 379 21.52 -4.37 -4.63
CA GLU A 379 22.87 -3.97 -5.02
C GLU A 379 23.90 -4.44 -3.98
N SER A 380 23.59 -4.35 -2.68
CA SER A 380 24.43 -4.88 -1.61
C SER A 380 24.60 -6.40 -1.71
N MET A 381 23.52 -7.13 -1.98
CA MET A 381 23.56 -8.59 -2.15
C MET A 381 24.34 -9.00 -3.41
N ILE A 382 24.16 -8.30 -4.52
CA ILE A 382 24.95 -8.53 -5.75
C ILE A 382 26.42 -8.27 -5.47
N LYS A 383 26.76 -7.16 -4.82
CA LYS A 383 28.14 -6.80 -4.49
C LYS A 383 28.80 -7.84 -3.59
N MET A 384 28.07 -8.35 -2.60
CA MET A 384 28.53 -9.45 -1.77
C MET A 384 28.78 -10.71 -2.61
N ALA A 385 27.85 -11.10 -3.47
CA ALA A 385 27.97 -12.28 -4.31
C ALA A 385 29.16 -12.24 -5.26
N GLU A 386 29.49 -11.06 -5.81
CA GLU A 386 30.65 -10.84 -6.69
C GLU A 386 32.00 -10.95 -5.96
N SER A 387 32.00 -10.72 -4.64
CA SER A 387 33.25 -10.50 -3.88
C SER A 387 33.51 -11.58 -2.83
N ILE A 388 32.50 -12.37 -2.44
CA ILE A 388 32.60 -13.35 -1.37
C ILE A 388 33.42 -14.57 -1.83
N LYS A 389 34.35 -15.02 -0.97
CA LYS A 389 35.13 -16.26 -1.18
C LYS A 389 34.43 -17.46 -0.55
N PRO A 390 34.62 -18.67 -1.07
CA PRO A 390 33.98 -19.88 -0.54
C PRO A 390 34.21 -20.17 0.95
N SER A 391 35.37 -19.71 1.50
CA SER A 391 35.71 -19.89 2.91
C SER A 391 35.14 -18.84 3.86
N GLU A 392 34.53 -17.78 3.32
CA GLU A 392 33.99 -16.66 4.10
C GLU A 392 32.55 -16.98 4.54
N ILE A 393 32.15 -16.44 5.69
CA ILE A 393 30.87 -16.75 6.33
C ILE A 393 29.98 -15.52 6.28
N ILE A 394 28.68 -15.71 6.06
CA ILE A 394 27.67 -14.63 6.03
C ILE A 394 26.94 -14.57 7.36
N VAL A 395 26.99 -13.44 8.02
CA VAL A 395 26.23 -13.13 9.24
C VAL A 395 25.05 -12.23 8.88
N ILE A 396 23.83 -12.71 9.07
CA ILE A 396 22.60 -12.03 8.70
C ILE A 396 21.89 -11.58 9.97
N ASN A 397 21.66 -10.28 10.10
CA ASN A 397 20.80 -9.77 11.16
C ASN A 397 19.37 -10.30 10.97
N ASN A 398 18.65 -10.57 12.05
CA ASN A 398 17.30 -11.10 12.03
C ASN A 398 16.33 -10.23 11.20
N SER A 399 16.40 -8.92 11.34
CA SER A 399 15.57 -7.99 10.58
C SER A 399 15.92 -7.87 9.09
N ALA A 400 17.10 -8.33 8.66
CA ALA A 400 17.50 -8.41 7.25
C ALA A 400 17.18 -9.77 6.58
N THR A 401 16.61 -10.69 7.35
CA THR A 401 16.34 -12.05 6.86
C THR A 401 15.45 -12.10 5.62
N PRO A 402 14.36 -11.33 5.51
CA PRO A 402 13.51 -11.35 4.31
C PRO A 402 14.22 -10.93 3.04
N GLU A 403 14.98 -9.84 3.06
CA GLU A 403 15.76 -9.34 1.92
C GLU A 403 16.82 -10.33 1.53
N TYR A 404 17.57 -10.83 2.52
CA TYR A 404 18.59 -11.83 2.28
C TYR A 404 17.99 -13.08 1.63
N CYS A 405 16.94 -13.66 2.22
CA CYS A 405 16.31 -14.86 1.71
C CYS A 405 15.75 -14.69 0.29
N TYR A 406 15.16 -13.51 0.00
CA TYR A 406 14.61 -13.23 -1.33
C TYR A 406 15.71 -13.17 -2.39
N TYR A 407 16.75 -12.36 -2.18
CA TYR A 407 17.81 -12.19 -3.16
C TYR A 407 18.73 -13.42 -3.27
N ASP A 408 18.90 -14.19 -2.20
CA ASP A 408 19.66 -15.44 -2.23
C ASP A 408 19.04 -16.53 -3.12
N LEU A 409 17.72 -16.47 -3.38
CA LEU A 409 17.06 -17.34 -4.37
C LEU A 409 17.65 -17.22 -5.79
N PHE A 410 18.16 -16.05 -6.12
CA PHE A 410 18.77 -15.76 -7.42
C PHE A 410 20.29 -15.91 -7.41
N LEU A 411 20.92 -15.51 -6.32
CA LEU A 411 22.38 -15.48 -6.19
C LEU A 411 22.96 -16.83 -5.77
N ASN A 412 22.16 -17.66 -5.10
CA ASN A 412 22.49 -19.02 -4.70
C ASN A 412 23.84 -19.13 -3.98
N LEU A 413 24.06 -18.28 -2.97
CA LEU A 413 25.28 -18.22 -2.19
C LEU A 413 25.48 -19.55 -1.43
N LYS A 414 26.60 -20.22 -1.66
CA LYS A 414 26.92 -21.53 -1.04
C LYS A 414 27.65 -21.43 0.29
N ASN A 415 27.96 -20.22 0.71
CA ASN A 415 28.68 -19.93 1.93
C ASN A 415 27.92 -20.34 3.18
N ASP A 416 28.62 -20.64 4.26
CA ASP A 416 28.03 -20.85 5.58
C ASP A 416 27.30 -19.57 6.04
N LYS A 417 26.15 -19.76 6.69
CA LYS A 417 25.22 -18.66 7.06
C LYS A 417 24.93 -18.69 8.55
N ILE A 418 25.10 -17.57 9.21
CA ILE A 418 24.73 -17.36 10.62
C ILE A 418 23.57 -16.36 10.68
N PHE A 419 22.35 -16.84 10.95
CA PHE A 419 21.21 -15.99 11.22
C PHE A 419 21.19 -15.63 12.71
N LEU A 420 21.31 -14.34 13.02
CA LEU A 420 21.20 -13.86 14.39
C LEU A 420 19.74 -13.95 14.84
N LYS A 421 19.49 -14.57 16.00
CA LYS A 421 18.13 -14.91 16.49
C LYS A 421 17.68 -14.07 17.68
N SER A 422 18.37 -13.00 18.01
CA SER A 422 18.07 -12.20 19.21
C SER A 422 16.55 -11.95 19.38
N LYS A 423 15.93 -12.68 20.29
CA LYS A 423 14.52 -12.49 20.69
C LYS A 423 14.37 -11.31 21.65
N GLU A 424 15.36 -11.06 22.46
CA GLU A 424 15.46 -9.94 23.38
C GLU A 424 16.45 -8.93 22.80
N LYS A 425 15.93 -7.82 22.32
CA LYS A 425 16.70 -6.76 21.65
C LYS A 425 17.55 -5.94 22.63
N THR A 426 18.29 -6.63 23.52
CA THR A 426 19.23 -5.95 24.41
C THR A 426 20.64 -6.02 23.83
N PRO A 427 21.47 -4.97 23.97
CA PRO A 427 22.86 -4.96 23.50
C PRO A 427 23.68 -6.15 24.02
N LEU A 428 23.38 -6.60 25.25
CA LEU A 428 24.08 -7.69 25.90
C LEU A 428 23.79 -9.06 25.26
N THR A 429 22.52 -9.34 24.95
CA THR A 429 22.12 -10.61 24.31
C THR A 429 22.68 -10.75 22.92
N LEU A 430 22.71 -9.66 22.15
CA LEU A 430 23.30 -9.62 20.82
C LEU A 430 24.81 -9.85 20.86
N LYS A 431 25.52 -9.18 21.78
CA LYS A 431 26.96 -9.36 21.98
C LYS A 431 27.30 -10.81 22.35
N ASN A 432 26.53 -11.42 23.23
CA ASN A 432 26.72 -12.81 23.63
C ASN A 432 26.45 -13.76 22.46
N GLU A 433 25.44 -13.51 21.63
CA GLU A 433 25.18 -14.31 20.44
C GLU A 433 26.35 -14.22 19.42
N LEU A 434 26.86 -13.03 19.17
CA LEU A 434 28.00 -12.82 18.28
C LEU A 434 29.24 -13.57 18.84
N ASN A 435 29.60 -13.36 20.10
CA ASN A 435 30.74 -14.01 20.74
C ASN A 435 30.65 -15.54 20.74
N SER A 436 29.45 -16.11 20.76
CA SER A 436 29.25 -17.56 20.76
C SER A 436 29.29 -18.21 19.38
N ARG A 437 29.05 -17.44 18.32
CA ARG A 437 28.90 -17.98 16.96
C ARG A 437 29.98 -17.56 15.98
N VAL A 438 30.68 -16.47 16.30
CA VAL A 438 31.73 -15.92 15.43
C VAL A 438 33.08 -16.26 16.01
N VAL A 439 33.95 -16.91 15.21
CA VAL A 439 35.22 -17.47 15.62
C VAL A 439 36.38 -16.64 15.07
N ASN A 440 37.40 -16.41 15.89
CA ASN A 440 38.61 -15.68 15.49
C ASN A 440 39.36 -16.37 14.33
N GLY A 441 40.08 -15.58 13.55
CA GLY A 441 40.85 -16.06 12.41
C GLY A 441 40.03 -16.35 11.15
N ARG A 442 38.77 -15.96 11.09
CA ARG A 442 37.89 -16.08 9.91
C ARG A 442 37.42 -14.73 9.42
N THR A 443 37.06 -14.68 8.15
CA THR A 443 36.46 -13.50 7.50
C THR A 443 34.96 -13.66 7.38
N TYR A 444 34.23 -12.62 7.75
CA TYR A 444 32.79 -12.58 7.79
C TYR A 444 32.22 -11.42 6.97
N TRP A 445 31.05 -11.67 6.35
CA TRP A 445 30.21 -10.67 5.71
C TRP A 445 28.99 -10.41 6.59
N PHE A 446 28.92 -9.24 7.20
CA PHE A 446 27.77 -8.82 8.03
C PHE A 446 26.76 -8.09 7.15
N TYR A 447 25.59 -8.70 6.97
CA TYR A 447 24.47 -8.09 6.25
C TYR A 447 23.41 -7.64 7.25
N MET A 448 23.14 -6.33 7.29
CA MET A 448 22.26 -5.68 8.23
C MET A 448 21.25 -4.83 7.46
N PRO A 449 19.97 -4.74 7.92
CA PRO A 449 18.99 -3.90 7.28
C PRO A 449 19.24 -2.43 7.58
N TYR A 450 18.36 -1.61 7.05
CA TYR A 450 18.29 -0.20 7.36
C TYR A 450 17.91 0.08 8.82
N ASP A 451 18.32 1.22 9.25
CA ASP A 451 18.23 1.89 10.53
C ASP A 451 16.80 2.33 10.91
N TYR A 452 15.81 1.40 11.00
CA TYR A 452 14.50 1.68 11.60
C TYR A 452 14.62 1.75 13.13
N SER A 453 13.88 2.72 13.73
CA SER A 453 13.88 2.95 15.15
C SER A 453 13.40 1.81 15.98
N PRO A 454 13.46 0.78 16.38
CA PRO A 454 14.15 0.10 17.47
C PRO A 454 15.36 -0.73 17.02
N GLU A 455 15.53 -0.93 15.75
CA GLU A 455 16.61 -1.74 15.14
C GLU A 455 17.93 -0.97 15.03
N LYS A 456 17.85 0.37 15.08
CA LYS A 456 19.03 1.27 15.10
C LYS A 456 20.00 0.94 16.22
N ILE A 457 19.49 0.63 17.41
CA ILE A 457 20.30 0.27 18.56
C ILE A 457 21.05 -1.04 18.25
N GLU A 458 20.36 -2.02 17.69
CA GLU A 458 20.92 -3.33 17.34
C GLU A 458 22.03 -3.22 16.29
N ILE A 459 21.80 -2.48 15.22
CA ILE A 459 22.79 -2.23 14.15
C ILE A 459 24.02 -1.50 14.68
N ASN A 460 23.83 -0.48 15.50
CA ASN A 460 24.93 0.26 16.10
C ASN A 460 25.76 -0.61 17.05
N GLU A 461 25.14 -1.51 17.80
CA GLU A 461 25.84 -2.45 18.67
C GLU A 461 26.62 -3.51 17.86
N ILE A 462 26.06 -4.00 16.75
CA ILE A 462 26.81 -4.88 15.83
C ILE A 462 28.02 -4.14 15.25
N LYS A 463 27.83 -2.90 14.78
CA LYS A 463 28.95 -2.08 14.24
C LYS A 463 30.03 -1.84 15.29
N LYS A 464 29.68 -1.48 16.52
CA LYS A 464 30.62 -1.33 17.62
C LYS A 464 31.35 -2.64 17.95
N TRP A 465 30.60 -3.76 17.95
CA TRP A 465 31.22 -5.06 18.18
C TRP A 465 32.24 -5.39 17.10
N ILE A 466 31.93 -5.18 15.82
CA ILE A 466 32.86 -5.39 14.71
C ILE A 466 34.10 -4.50 14.87
N GLN A 467 33.94 -3.20 15.16
CA GLN A 467 35.04 -2.25 15.35
C GLN A 467 36.00 -2.68 16.47
N ASN A 468 35.48 -3.32 17.53
CA ASN A 468 36.28 -3.73 18.69
C ASN A 468 36.95 -5.08 18.52
N ASN A 469 36.46 -5.95 17.61
CA ASN A 469 36.92 -7.36 17.52
C ASN A 469 37.45 -7.76 16.14
N ALA A 470 37.37 -6.89 15.15
CA ALA A 470 37.69 -7.26 13.78
C ALA A 470 38.35 -6.11 13.00
N THR A 471 39.15 -6.47 12.01
CA THR A 471 39.67 -5.53 10.99
C THR A 471 38.67 -5.44 9.85
N ILE A 472 38.12 -4.24 9.60
CA ILE A 472 37.18 -4.01 8.51
C ILE A 472 37.92 -3.90 7.18
N GLU A 473 37.65 -4.83 6.26
CA GLU A 473 38.23 -4.86 4.92
C GLU A 473 37.40 -4.06 3.90
N PHE A 474 36.05 -4.06 4.08
CA PHE A 474 35.12 -3.38 3.18
C PHE A 474 33.86 -2.97 3.95
N SER A 475 33.30 -1.81 3.61
CA SER A 475 32.02 -1.35 4.16
C SER A 475 31.24 -0.62 3.08
N LEU A 476 30.00 -1.06 2.86
CA LEU A 476 29.00 -0.41 2.02
C LEU A 476 27.82 -0.06 2.88
N GLN A 477 27.54 1.22 3.05
CA GLN A 477 26.37 1.71 3.74
C GLN A 477 25.45 2.38 2.74
N SER A 478 24.25 1.85 2.64
CA SER A 478 23.15 2.46 1.87
C SER A 478 22.08 3.02 2.80
N THR A 479 21.04 3.59 2.23
CA THR A 479 19.91 4.09 3.02
C THR A 479 19.08 2.98 3.66
N GLN A 480 19.16 1.74 3.19
CA GLN A 480 18.34 0.62 3.69
C GLN A 480 19.12 -0.66 4.00
N SER A 481 20.42 -0.71 3.73
CA SER A 481 21.25 -1.85 4.14
C SER A 481 22.66 -1.40 4.47
N THR A 482 23.29 -2.14 5.37
CA THR A 482 24.70 -2.03 5.65
C THR A 482 25.34 -3.40 5.42
N LEU A 483 26.39 -3.42 4.59
CA LEU A 483 27.20 -4.59 4.31
C LEU A 483 28.61 -4.31 4.78
N ILE A 484 29.15 -5.14 5.67
CA ILE A 484 30.52 -5.01 6.19
C ILE A 484 31.23 -6.33 6.00
N LYS A 485 32.40 -6.30 5.36
CA LYS A 485 33.35 -7.40 5.37
C LYS A 485 34.41 -7.15 6.42
N ALA A 486 34.63 -8.09 7.32
CA ALA A 486 35.58 -7.97 8.39
C ALA A 486 36.25 -9.29 8.74
N SER A 487 37.56 -9.24 8.98
CA SER A 487 38.36 -10.36 9.46
C SER A 487 38.53 -10.26 10.98
N LEU A 488 38.12 -11.30 11.71
CA LEU A 488 38.26 -11.34 13.16
C LEU A 488 39.72 -11.60 13.56
N ASN A 489 40.16 -10.81 14.50
CA ASN A 489 41.54 -10.87 15.04
C ASN A 489 41.76 -12.10 15.95
#